data_d6b2f6a142ea608f3133a54fb49ab37b
#
_entry.id   d6b2f6a142ea608f3133a54fb49ab37b
#
_cell.length_a   1.000
_cell.length_b   1.000
_cell.length_c   1.000
_cell.angle_alpha   90.00
_cell.angle_beta   90.00
_cell.angle_gamma   90.00
#
_symmetry.space_group_name_H-M   'P 1'
#
loop_
_entity.id
_entity.type
_entity.pdbx_description
1 polymer ?
#
loop_
_entity_poly.entity_id
_entity_poly.type
_entity_poly.pdbx_seq_one_letter_code
_entity_poly.pdbx_strand_id
1 'polypeptide(L)'
;MGNVKFWFLGAMSKWQGALLRRIPQTLALWVLSAGLACANSVDTLDVFLKTTRSGRADFTQVVTSPLKSGQTVARKKTSTGEFAFIRPTRFRFDYLKPFPQVIVADGQTLWLYDTDLEQVTARKQSQALGSTPAALVATAVDVGSLQKEFNLEAQADADGLQWVQANPKNRESTIQSVRIGLRVDGTQVSLGKLEILDAMGQRSALTFERFEVNPANLGAGQFNFVTPKGVSIIRP
;
A
#
# COMPACT_ATOMS: atom_id res chain seq x y z
N MET A 1 -63.24 28.59 -46.07
CA MET A 1 -64.05 29.71 -45.58
C MET A 1 -63.23 30.35 -44.52
N GLY A 2 -62.68 31.48 -44.64
CA GLY A 2 -62.78 32.79 -45.10
C GLY A 2 -61.83 33.58 -44.23
N ASN A 3 -60.75 34.14 -44.79
CA ASN A 3 -60.63 35.57 -45.14
C ASN A 3 -61.00 36.52 -43.98
N VAL A 4 -60.17 37.51 -43.61
CA VAL A 4 -59.81 38.73 -44.30
C VAL A 4 -58.80 39.50 -43.41
N LYS A 5 -57.57 39.85 -43.81
CA LYS A 5 -57.15 41.16 -44.39
C LYS A 5 -57.45 42.38 -43.47
N PHE A 6 -56.55 43.23 -43.16
CA PHE A 6 -55.92 44.37 -43.78
C PHE A 6 -55.56 45.46 -42.74
N TRP A 7 -54.38 46.05 -42.87
CA TRP A 7 -53.97 47.44 -43.03
C TRP A 7 -53.90 48.32 -41.74
N PHE A 8 -52.88 49.10 -41.46
CA PHE A 8 -52.25 50.27 -42.09
C PHE A 8 -50.99 50.68 -41.27
N LEU A 9 -49.93 50.84 -41.89
CA LEU A 9 -49.09 52.00 -42.21
C LEU A 9 -49.15 53.26 -41.30
N GLY A 10 -47.95 53.73 -40.93
CA GLY A 10 -47.70 55.16 -40.74
C GLY A 10 -46.81 55.42 -39.53
N ALA A 11 -45.70 55.80 -39.69
CA ALA A 11 -44.90 56.87 -40.10
C ALA A 11 -43.86 57.30 -39.00
N MET A 12 -42.67 57.25 -39.43
CA MET A 12 -41.51 58.13 -39.10
C MET A 12 -41.64 59.12 -37.94
N SER A 13 -40.66 59.10 -37.03
CA SER A 13 -39.74 60.23 -36.90
C SER A 13 -38.54 59.94 -36.02
N LYS A 14 -37.44 60.37 -36.53
CA LYS A 14 -36.09 60.42 -35.96
C LYS A 14 -36.06 60.98 -34.55
N TRP A 15 -35.27 60.32 -33.69
CA TRP A 15 -34.38 61.07 -32.78
C TRP A 15 -33.13 60.21 -32.56
N GLN A 16 -32.00 60.80 -32.98
CA GLN A 16 -30.64 60.42 -32.68
C GLN A 16 -30.36 60.70 -31.21
N GLY A 17 -29.75 59.80 -30.53
CA GLY A 17 -29.25 60.06 -29.17
C GLY A 17 -28.31 58.93 -28.78
N ALA A 18 -27.06 59.12 -29.17
CA ALA A 18 -25.96 58.26 -28.78
C ALA A 18 -25.78 58.21 -27.27
N LEU A 19 -25.79 57.01 -26.71
CA LEU A 19 -25.15 56.74 -25.44
C LEU A 19 -24.59 55.30 -25.48
N LEU A 20 -23.39 55.22 -26.00
CA LEU A 20 -22.49 54.11 -25.86
C LEU A 20 -22.21 53.89 -24.36
N ARG A 21 -23.00 53.05 -23.69
CA ARG A 21 -22.59 52.45 -22.41
C ARG A 21 -21.74 51.26 -22.72
N ARG A 22 -20.45 51.47 -22.64
CA ARG A 22 -19.43 50.39 -22.57
C ARG A 22 -19.78 49.46 -21.41
N ILE A 23 -20.23 48.28 -21.71
CA ILE A 23 -20.27 47.17 -20.78
C ILE A 23 -18.82 46.70 -20.64
N PRO A 24 -18.20 46.71 -19.45
CA PRO A 24 -16.89 46.12 -19.30
C PRO A 24 -17.05 44.60 -19.41
N GLN A 25 -16.55 44.07 -20.50
CA GLN A 25 -16.29 42.65 -20.66
C GLN A 25 -15.07 42.28 -19.80
N THR A 26 -15.28 42.09 -18.51
CA THR A 26 -14.30 41.45 -17.65
C THR A 26 -15.00 40.48 -16.72
N LEU A 27 -15.71 39.49 -17.32
CA LEU A 27 -15.90 38.21 -16.66
C LEU A 27 -14.70 37.37 -17.06
N ALA A 28 -13.55 37.63 -16.45
CA ALA A 28 -12.45 36.70 -16.43
C ALA A 28 -12.94 35.41 -15.71
N LEU A 29 -13.25 34.41 -16.51
CA LEU A 29 -13.44 33.04 -16.02
C LEU A 29 -12.13 32.63 -15.34
N TRP A 30 -12.06 32.81 -14.03
CA TRP A 30 -11.14 32.11 -13.19
C TRP A 30 -11.63 30.65 -13.15
N VAL A 31 -11.31 29.87 -14.18
CA VAL A 31 -11.28 28.42 -14.05
C VAL A 31 -10.14 28.14 -13.10
N LEU A 32 -10.46 28.08 -11.81
CA LEU A 32 -9.62 27.43 -10.83
C LEU A 32 -9.52 25.97 -11.30
N SER A 33 -8.55 25.71 -12.15
CA SER A 33 -8.02 24.36 -12.29
C SER A 33 -7.39 24.05 -10.93
N ALA A 34 -8.21 23.55 -10.00
CA ALA A 34 -7.73 22.75 -8.90
C ALA A 34 -7.04 21.56 -9.57
N GLY A 35 -5.78 21.74 -9.94
CA GLY A 35 -4.89 20.64 -10.23
C GLY A 35 -4.93 19.79 -8.97
N LEU A 36 -5.66 18.67 -9.04
CA LEU A 36 -5.46 17.56 -8.16
C LEU A 36 -3.97 17.25 -8.29
N ALA A 37 -3.17 17.84 -7.39
CA ALA A 37 -1.85 17.33 -7.10
C ALA A 37 -2.12 15.92 -6.55
N CYS A 38 -2.22 14.93 -7.46
CA CYS A 38 -2.07 13.54 -7.10
C CYS A 38 -0.69 13.47 -6.47
N ALA A 39 -0.61 13.53 -5.15
CA ALA A 39 0.61 13.17 -4.46
C ALA A 39 0.99 11.82 -5.07
N ASN A 40 2.13 11.77 -5.75
CA ASN A 40 2.59 10.54 -6.36
C ASN A 40 2.77 9.52 -5.22
N SER A 41 1.98 8.48 -5.20
CA SER A 41 2.02 7.48 -4.12
C SER A 41 3.41 6.86 -3.94
N VAL A 42 4.28 6.93 -4.97
CA VAL A 42 5.69 6.54 -4.87
C VAL A 42 6.47 7.55 -4.00
N ASP A 43 6.17 8.85 -4.09
CA ASP A 43 6.79 9.86 -3.22
C ASP A 43 6.31 9.68 -1.78
N THR A 44 5.04 9.35 -1.58
CA THR A 44 4.49 9.01 -0.26
C THR A 44 5.17 7.76 0.33
N LEU A 45 5.44 6.75 -0.49
CA LEU A 45 6.22 5.59 -0.08
C LEU A 45 7.64 5.99 0.34
N ASP A 46 8.30 6.87 -0.40
CA ASP A 46 9.65 7.36 -0.05
C ASP A 46 9.65 8.11 1.29
N VAL A 47 8.65 8.96 1.52
CA VAL A 47 8.46 9.60 2.82
C VAL A 47 8.31 8.57 3.93
N PHE A 48 7.43 7.58 3.77
CA PHE A 48 7.25 6.50 4.75
C PHE A 48 8.57 5.76 5.04
N LEU A 49 9.31 5.38 4.00
CA LEU A 49 10.56 4.64 4.15
C LEU A 49 11.63 5.45 4.88
N LYS A 50 11.74 6.74 4.58
CA LYS A 50 12.76 7.64 5.16
C LYS A 50 12.42 8.10 6.58
N THR A 51 11.14 8.32 6.89
CA THR A 51 10.73 8.89 8.18
C THR A 51 10.37 7.84 9.22
N THR A 52 9.89 6.65 8.80
CA THR A 52 9.50 5.57 9.69
C THR A 52 10.67 4.62 9.93
N ARG A 53 11.45 4.87 10.97
CA ARG A 53 12.61 4.04 11.35
C ARG A 53 12.20 2.73 12.01
N SER A 54 11.07 2.74 12.70
CA SER A 54 10.49 1.58 13.37
C SER A 54 8.97 1.65 13.33
N GLY A 55 8.33 0.52 13.51
CA GLY A 55 6.87 0.45 13.55
C GLY A 55 6.37 -0.79 14.25
N ARG A 56 5.15 -0.71 14.77
CA ARG A 56 4.41 -1.82 15.34
C ARG A 56 2.95 -1.71 14.92
N ALA A 57 2.31 -2.84 14.63
CA ALA A 57 0.90 -2.89 14.27
C ALA A 57 0.32 -4.27 14.59
N ASP A 58 -0.98 -4.34 14.72
CA ASP A 58 -1.67 -5.60 14.57
C ASP A 58 -1.88 -5.88 13.08
N PHE A 59 -1.97 -7.16 12.72
CA PHE A 59 -2.29 -7.51 11.35
C PHE A 59 -3.35 -8.60 11.26
N THR A 60 -4.12 -8.52 10.18
CA THR A 60 -4.95 -9.60 9.67
C THR A 60 -4.44 -9.99 8.29
N GLN A 61 -4.09 -11.26 8.12
CA GLN A 61 -3.68 -11.81 6.83
C GLN A 61 -4.76 -12.72 6.27
N VAL A 62 -5.15 -12.51 5.02
CA VAL A 62 -6.02 -13.40 4.27
C VAL A 62 -5.25 -13.98 3.08
N VAL A 63 -5.04 -15.27 3.10
CA VAL A 63 -4.44 -16.03 1.99
C VAL A 63 -5.54 -16.68 1.18
N THR A 64 -5.60 -16.37 -0.12
CA THR A 64 -6.56 -16.91 -1.08
C THR A 64 -5.81 -17.78 -2.08
N SER A 65 -6.08 -19.08 -2.07
CA SER A 65 -5.48 -20.02 -3.04
C SER A 65 -6.13 -19.84 -4.42
N PRO A 66 -5.41 -20.07 -5.52
CA PRO A 66 -5.98 -20.07 -6.84
C PRO A 66 -7.05 -21.16 -6.97
N LEU A 67 -8.02 -20.92 -7.87
CA LEU A 67 -9.03 -21.93 -8.20
C LEU A 67 -8.36 -23.14 -8.85
N LYS A 68 -8.64 -24.32 -8.32
CA LYS A 68 -8.24 -25.58 -8.97
C LYS A 68 -9.31 -26.00 -9.98
N SER A 69 -8.91 -26.78 -10.97
CA SER A 69 -9.84 -27.32 -11.97
C SER A 69 -11.04 -28.00 -11.27
N GLY A 70 -12.26 -27.63 -11.69
CA GLY A 70 -13.52 -28.11 -11.10
C GLY A 70 -13.96 -27.41 -9.80
N GLN A 71 -13.23 -26.43 -9.29
CA GLN A 71 -13.64 -25.64 -8.13
C GLN A 71 -14.25 -24.30 -8.56
N THR A 72 -15.36 -23.93 -7.92
CA THR A 72 -16.06 -22.63 -8.13
C THR A 72 -15.72 -21.60 -7.05
N VAL A 73 -15.14 -22.02 -5.93
CA VAL A 73 -14.81 -21.16 -4.78
C VAL A 73 -13.35 -21.33 -4.39
N ALA A 74 -12.64 -20.21 -4.28
CA ALA A 74 -11.27 -20.20 -3.81
C ALA A 74 -11.21 -20.46 -2.30
N ARG A 75 -10.24 -21.29 -1.86
CA ARG A 75 -10.00 -21.50 -0.43
C ARG A 75 -9.36 -20.24 0.17
N LYS A 76 -9.92 -19.76 1.28
CA LYS A 76 -9.36 -18.65 2.05
C LYS A 76 -8.90 -19.16 3.43
N LYS A 77 -7.73 -18.70 3.87
CA LYS A 77 -7.20 -18.89 5.22
C LYS A 77 -6.96 -17.53 5.83
N THR A 78 -7.53 -17.27 7.00
CA THR A 78 -7.32 -16.01 7.73
C THR A 78 -6.43 -16.28 8.94
N SER A 79 -5.43 -15.43 9.15
CA SER A 79 -4.55 -15.43 10.33
C SER A 79 -4.48 -14.02 10.89
N THR A 80 -4.30 -13.90 12.21
CA THR A 80 -4.13 -12.64 12.90
C THR A 80 -2.89 -12.66 13.77
N GLY A 81 -2.30 -11.50 14.04
CA GLY A 81 -1.10 -11.42 14.85
C GLY A 81 -0.58 -10.00 15.00
N GLU A 82 0.65 -9.91 15.47
CA GLU A 82 1.37 -8.67 15.68
C GLU A 82 2.58 -8.58 14.75
N PHE A 83 2.84 -7.39 14.27
CA PHE A 83 3.98 -7.06 13.41
C PHE A 83 4.79 -5.94 14.01
N ALA A 84 6.10 -6.07 14.01
CA ALA A 84 7.02 -5.01 14.41
C ALA A 84 8.27 -5.02 13.53
N PHE A 85 8.92 -3.85 13.38
CA PHE A 85 10.18 -3.75 12.67
C PHE A 85 11.06 -2.59 13.22
N ILE A 86 12.36 -2.72 13.03
CA ILE A 86 13.37 -1.66 13.14
C ILE A 86 14.25 -1.73 11.90
N ARG A 87 14.19 -0.68 11.07
CA ARG A 87 15.04 -0.60 9.87
C ARG A 87 16.53 -0.51 10.23
N PRO A 88 17.41 -1.01 9.38
CA PRO A 88 17.15 -1.60 8.07
C PRO A 88 16.99 -3.13 8.08
N THR A 89 17.13 -3.82 9.20
CA THR A 89 17.37 -5.27 9.14
C THR A 89 16.47 -6.12 10.05
N ARG A 90 15.72 -5.52 10.95
CA ARG A 90 14.98 -6.27 11.95
C ARG A 90 13.49 -6.20 11.71
N PHE A 91 12.83 -7.36 11.77
CA PHE A 91 11.38 -7.45 11.81
C PHE A 91 10.93 -8.69 12.56
N ARG A 92 9.68 -8.66 13.02
CA ARG A 92 9.03 -9.74 13.74
C ARG A 92 7.58 -9.83 13.35
N PHE A 93 7.11 -11.04 13.06
CA PHE A 93 5.71 -11.41 12.94
C PHE A 93 5.40 -12.45 13.99
N ASP A 94 4.46 -12.15 14.86
CA ASP A 94 3.87 -13.09 15.79
C ASP A 94 2.46 -13.46 15.31
N TYR A 95 2.30 -14.59 14.64
CA TYR A 95 0.99 -15.14 14.31
C TYR A 95 0.38 -15.71 15.56
N LEU A 96 -0.83 -15.27 15.91
CA LEU A 96 -1.54 -15.66 17.13
C LEU A 96 -2.65 -16.67 16.84
N LYS A 97 -3.35 -16.51 15.72
CA LYS A 97 -4.49 -17.37 15.32
C LYS A 97 -4.46 -17.66 13.82
N PRO A 98 -4.98 -18.81 13.37
CA PRO A 98 -5.43 -19.98 14.16
C PRO A 98 -4.25 -20.85 14.62
N PHE A 99 -3.06 -20.72 13.99
CA PHE A 99 -1.86 -21.50 14.27
C PHE A 99 -0.74 -20.58 14.71
N PRO A 100 -0.31 -20.64 15.97
CA PRO A 100 0.77 -19.81 16.47
C PRO A 100 2.08 -20.09 15.73
N GLN A 101 2.70 -19.02 15.22
CA GLN A 101 3.98 -19.07 14.53
C GLN A 101 4.74 -17.77 14.78
N VAL A 102 6.04 -17.85 14.94
CA VAL A 102 6.90 -16.68 15.11
C VAL A 102 7.91 -16.61 13.99
N ILE A 103 7.99 -15.44 13.33
CA ILE A 103 9.01 -15.14 12.31
C ILE A 103 9.80 -13.96 12.82
N VAL A 104 11.12 -14.13 13.00
CA VAL A 104 12.01 -13.08 13.48
C VAL A 104 13.21 -12.95 12.56
N ALA A 105 13.49 -11.74 12.12
CA ALA A 105 14.75 -11.35 11.51
C ALA A 105 15.55 -10.49 12.51
N ASP A 106 16.69 -10.98 12.94
CA ASP A 106 17.54 -10.33 13.95
C ASP A 106 18.63 -9.41 13.34
N GLY A 107 18.72 -9.38 12.01
CA GLY A 107 19.73 -8.69 11.23
C GLY A 107 20.76 -9.61 10.57
N GLN A 108 20.83 -10.88 10.98
CA GLN A 108 21.71 -11.90 10.41
C GLN A 108 20.95 -13.17 10.01
N THR A 109 20.07 -13.61 10.87
CA THR A 109 19.30 -14.86 10.74
C THR A 109 17.82 -14.55 10.66
N LEU A 110 17.15 -15.25 9.76
CA LEU A 110 15.69 -15.37 9.73
C LEU A 110 15.30 -16.66 10.45
N TRP A 111 14.57 -16.50 11.55
CA TRP A 111 14.06 -17.57 12.39
C TRP A 111 12.59 -17.77 12.08
N LEU A 112 12.17 -19.00 11.82
CA LEU A 112 10.78 -19.42 11.75
C LEU A 112 10.55 -20.44 12.84
N TYR A 113 9.66 -20.14 13.76
CA TYR A 113 9.26 -21.07 14.80
C TYR A 113 7.80 -21.44 14.64
N ASP A 114 7.55 -22.70 14.34
CA ASP A 114 6.22 -23.30 14.32
C ASP A 114 5.98 -23.91 15.71
N THR A 115 5.02 -23.34 16.43
CA THR A 115 4.75 -23.71 17.83
C THR A 115 4.10 -25.08 17.91
N ASP A 116 3.23 -25.41 16.96
CA ASP A 116 2.48 -26.69 16.96
C ASP A 116 3.39 -27.87 16.60
N LEU A 117 4.40 -27.63 15.75
CA LEU A 117 5.38 -28.64 15.36
C LEU A 117 6.61 -28.66 16.26
N GLU A 118 6.73 -27.73 17.21
CA GLU A 118 7.92 -27.53 18.06
C GLU A 118 9.21 -27.50 17.24
N GLN A 119 9.18 -26.82 16.08
CA GLN A 119 10.27 -26.80 15.14
C GLN A 119 10.71 -25.38 14.80
N VAL A 120 12.03 -25.16 14.83
CA VAL A 120 12.66 -23.91 14.41
C VAL A 120 13.42 -24.13 13.10
N THR A 121 13.18 -23.27 12.11
CA THR A 121 14.02 -23.17 10.90
C THR A 121 14.84 -21.89 11.00
N ALA A 122 16.17 -22.00 10.86
CA ALA A 122 17.08 -20.89 10.84
C ALA A 122 17.76 -20.77 9.48
N ARG A 123 17.62 -19.62 8.83
CA ARG A 123 18.20 -19.32 7.50
C ARG A 123 19.01 -18.04 7.53
N LYS A 124 20.00 -17.94 6.67
CA LYS A 124 20.72 -16.68 6.48
C LYS A 124 19.76 -15.62 5.96
N GLN A 125 19.61 -14.52 6.71
CA GLN A 125 18.58 -13.51 6.39
C GLN A 125 18.75 -12.94 4.98
N SER A 126 19.99 -12.67 4.54
CA SER A 126 20.26 -12.15 3.20
C SER A 126 19.78 -13.04 2.05
N GLN A 127 19.64 -14.35 2.28
CA GLN A 127 19.15 -15.31 1.29
C GLN A 127 17.63 -15.48 1.35
N ALA A 128 17.03 -15.19 2.50
CA ALA A 128 15.61 -15.44 2.75
C ALA A 128 14.71 -14.21 2.51
N LEU A 129 15.27 -12.99 2.52
CA LEU A 129 14.49 -11.75 2.34
C LEU A 129 13.78 -11.67 1.00
N GLY A 130 14.40 -12.16 -0.08
CA GLY A 130 13.81 -12.17 -1.42
C GLY A 130 12.52 -12.98 -1.55
N SER A 131 12.27 -13.92 -0.62
CA SER A 131 11.07 -14.76 -0.57
C SER A 131 10.00 -14.25 0.41
N THR A 132 10.24 -13.14 1.09
CA THR A 132 9.31 -12.60 2.10
C THR A 132 8.96 -11.14 1.78
N PRO A 133 7.92 -10.87 0.98
CA PRO A 133 7.59 -9.52 0.50
C PRO A 133 7.33 -8.50 1.61
N ALA A 134 6.72 -8.92 2.70
CA ALA A 134 6.50 -8.05 3.87
C ALA A 134 7.83 -7.60 4.49
N ALA A 135 8.86 -8.44 4.42
CA ALA A 135 10.21 -8.10 4.87
C ALA A 135 10.85 -7.02 4.01
N LEU A 136 10.57 -6.98 2.71
CA LEU A 136 11.10 -5.95 1.80
C LEU A 136 10.63 -4.56 2.24
N VAL A 137 9.35 -4.40 2.54
CA VAL A 137 8.79 -3.12 3.01
C VAL A 137 9.32 -2.77 4.41
N ALA A 138 9.54 -3.78 5.27
CA ALA A 138 10.07 -3.57 6.61
C ALA A 138 11.55 -3.15 6.63
N THR A 139 12.34 -3.64 5.68
CA THR A 139 13.80 -3.45 5.66
C THR A 139 14.28 -2.37 4.70
N ALA A 140 13.49 -1.99 3.69
CA ALA A 140 13.84 -0.91 2.77
C ALA A 140 14.02 0.42 3.51
N VAL A 141 15.05 1.17 3.14
CA VAL A 141 15.39 2.46 3.77
C VAL A 141 14.93 3.66 2.95
N ASP A 142 14.73 3.47 1.64
CA ASP A 142 14.25 4.45 0.67
C ASP A 142 13.69 3.75 -0.57
N VAL A 143 13.03 4.53 -1.44
CA VAL A 143 12.49 4.03 -2.71
C VAL A 143 13.62 3.54 -3.64
N GLY A 144 14.78 4.18 -3.65
CA GLY A 144 15.91 3.76 -4.48
C GLY A 144 16.40 2.35 -4.15
N SER A 145 16.34 1.94 -2.88
CA SER A 145 16.67 0.56 -2.47
C SER A 145 15.66 -0.45 -3.02
N LEU A 146 14.37 -0.12 -3.00
CA LEU A 146 13.32 -0.97 -3.60
C LEU A 146 13.42 -1.01 -5.13
N GLN A 147 13.76 0.10 -5.76
CA GLN A 147 13.90 0.19 -7.21
C GLN A 147 15.05 -0.64 -7.78
N LYS A 148 15.99 -1.10 -6.96
CA LYS A 148 17.00 -2.07 -7.41
C LYS A 148 16.39 -3.41 -7.81
N GLU A 149 15.38 -3.84 -7.06
CA GLU A 149 14.74 -5.15 -7.19
C GLU A 149 13.38 -5.09 -7.90
N PHE A 150 12.69 -3.93 -7.86
CA PHE A 150 11.32 -3.76 -8.35
C PHE A 150 11.17 -2.56 -9.27
N ASN A 151 10.27 -2.67 -10.23
CA ASN A 151 9.69 -1.53 -10.92
C ASN A 151 8.51 -1.02 -10.07
N LEU A 152 8.53 0.27 -9.69
CA LEU A 152 7.50 0.88 -8.87
C LEU A 152 6.60 1.76 -9.73
N GLU A 153 5.29 1.63 -9.56
CA GLU A 153 4.27 2.36 -10.29
C GLU A 153 3.21 2.90 -9.33
N ALA A 154 2.89 4.18 -9.44
CA ALA A 154 1.77 4.75 -8.72
C ALA A 154 0.46 4.15 -9.24
N GLN A 155 -0.45 3.86 -8.34
CA GLN A 155 -1.78 3.34 -8.66
C GLN A 155 -2.85 4.30 -8.16
N ALA A 156 -4.07 4.18 -8.67
CA ALA A 156 -5.20 4.97 -8.19
C ALA A 156 -5.46 4.70 -6.71
N ASP A 157 -5.81 5.77 -5.98
CA ASP A 157 -6.20 5.68 -4.58
C ASP A 157 -7.49 4.85 -4.44
N ALA A 158 -7.51 3.97 -3.45
CA ALA A 158 -8.65 3.11 -3.15
C ALA A 158 -8.70 2.76 -1.67
N ASP A 159 -9.90 2.59 -1.13
CA ASP A 159 -10.14 2.19 0.26
C ASP A 159 -9.48 3.14 1.29
N GLY A 160 -9.34 4.43 0.95
CA GLY A 160 -8.66 5.42 1.79
C GLY A 160 -7.14 5.24 1.88
N LEU A 161 -6.54 4.51 0.95
CA LEU A 161 -5.11 4.26 0.85
C LEU A 161 -4.56 4.77 -0.48
N GLN A 162 -3.33 5.28 -0.43
CA GLN A 162 -2.52 5.55 -1.61
C GLN A 162 -1.75 4.28 -1.97
N TRP A 163 -1.84 3.86 -3.24
CA TRP A 163 -1.31 2.57 -3.66
C TRP A 163 -0.08 2.67 -4.55
N VAL A 164 0.90 1.85 -4.25
CA VAL A 164 2.08 1.63 -5.09
C VAL A 164 2.12 0.17 -5.51
N GLN A 165 2.24 -0.07 -6.81
CA GLN A 165 2.53 -1.39 -7.38
C GLN A 165 4.04 -1.57 -7.48
N ALA A 166 4.54 -2.71 -7.00
CA ALA A 166 5.94 -3.11 -7.13
C ALA A 166 6.01 -4.44 -7.90
N ASN A 167 6.59 -4.42 -9.09
CA ASN A 167 6.75 -5.58 -9.94
C ASN A 167 8.22 -6.01 -9.93
N PRO A 168 8.55 -7.25 -9.55
CA PRO A 168 9.92 -7.74 -9.53
C PRO A 168 10.59 -7.61 -10.90
N LYS A 169 11.86 -7.18 -10.92
CA LYS A 169 12.67 -7.14 -12.14
C LYS A 169 13.18 -8.52 -12.54
N ASN A 170 13.43 -9.37 -11.53
CA ASN A 170 13.80 -10.75 -11.77
C ASN A 170 12.58 -11.58 -12.18
N ARG A 171 12.61 -12.16 -13.38
CA ARG A 171 11.54 -13.01 -13.93
C ARG A 171 11.42 -14.37 -13.25
N GLU A 172 12.47 -14.82 -12.57
CA GLU A 172 12.46 -16.07 -11.77
C GLU A 172 11.98 -15.86 -10.34
N SER A 173 11.50 -14.64 -10.01
CA SER A 173 10.95 -14.34 -8.71
C SER A 173 9.74 -15.24 -8.40
N THR A 174 9.69 -15.75 -7.19
CA THR A 174 8.49 -16.45 -6.67
C THR A 174 7.33 -15.50 -6.41
N ILE A 175 7.55 -14.19 -6.53
CA ILE A 175 6.55 -13.13 -6.41
C ILE A 175 6.27 -12.59 -7.80
N GLN A 176 4.99 -12.47 -8.14
CA GLN A 176 4.55 -11.84 -9.39
C GLN A 176 4.37 -10.33 -9.21
N SER A 177 3.75 -9.92 -8.11
CA SER A 177 3.57 -8.49 -7.78
C SER A 177 3.34 -8.27 -6.29
N VAL A 178 3.68 -7.06 -5.84
CA VAL A 178 3.37 -6.55 -4.50
C VAL A 178 2.65 -5.22 -4.66
N ARG A 179 1.52 -5.01 -3.95
CA ARG A 179 0.85 -3.72 -3.85
C ARG A 179 0.97 -3.23 -2.42
N ILE A 180 1.41 -2.00 -2.26
CA ILE A 180 1.65 -1.34 -0.98
C ILE A 180 0.63 -0.24 -0.83
N GLY A 181 -0.27 -0.36 0.16
CA GLY A 181 -1.28 0.62 0.50
C GLY A 181 -0.84 1.45 1.71
N LEU A 182 -0.69 2.74 1.51
CA LEU A 182 -0.25 3.71 2.51
C LEU A 182 -1.42 4.54 3.00
N ARG A 183 -1.54 4.68 4.32
CA ARG A 183 -2.49 5.61 4.95
C ARG A 183 -1.77 6.91 5.23
N VAL A 184 -2.36 8.01 4.79
CA VAL A 184 -1.88 9.36 5.03
C VAL A 184 -2.83 10.05 6.01
N ASP A 185 -2.31 10.49 7.15
CA ASP A 185 -3.04 11.24 8.16
C ASP A 185 -2.26 12.52 8.50
N GLY A 186 -2.68 13.63 7.91
CA GLY A 186 -1.93 14.87 7.93
C GLY A 186 -0.53 14.69 7.33
N THR A 187 0.51 14.84 8.14
CA THR A 187 1.91 14.65 7.73
C THR A 187 2.43 13.25 8.02
N GLN A 188 1.65 12.43 8.73
CA GLN A 188 2.05 11.07 9.09
C GLN A 188 1.66 10.08 8.01
N VAL A 189 2.61 9.25 7.61
CA VAL A 189 2.39 8.14 6.69
C VAL A 189 2.61 6.83 7.41
N SER A 190 1.68 5.90 7.23
CA SER A 190 1.75 4.56 7.83
C SER A 190 1.40 3.47 6.81
N LEU A 191 1.85 2.24 7.06
CA LEU A 191 1.47 1.10 6.25
C LEU A 191 0.05 0.66 6.62
N GLY A 192 -0.86 0.70 5.65
CA GLY A 192 -2.25 0.28 5.83
C GLY A 192 -2.52 -1.12 5.32
N LYS A 193 -1.94 -1.48 4.16
CA LYS A 193 -2.19 -2.80 3.55
C LYS A 193 -1.01 -3.24 2.69
N LEU A 194 -0.81 -4.54 2.59
CA LEU A 194 0.14 -5.17 1.68
C LEU A 194 -0.56 -6.32 0.97
N GLU A 195 -0.59 -6.28 -0.36
CA GLU A 195 -1.14 -7.36 -1.16
C GLU A 195 -0.04 -7.99 -2.01
N ILE A 196 0.03 -9.30 -1.99
CA ILE A 196 1.06 -10.08 -2.66
C ILE A 196 0.39 -11.07 -3.58
N LEU A 197 0.83 -11.13 -4.82
CA LEU A 197 0.51 -12.17 -5.76
C LEU A 197 1.78 -12.97 -6.02
N ASP A 198 1.75 -14.28 -5.74
CA ASP A 198 2.87 -15.15 -6.03
C ASP A 198 2.80 -15.74 -7.45
N ALA A 199 3.89 -16.37 -7.87
CA ALA A 199 4.00 -16.99 -9.20
C ALA A 199 3.04 -18.17 -9.42
N MET A 200 2.47 -18.73 -8.35
CA MET A 200 1.46 -19.81 -8.41
C MET A 200 0.03 -19.28 -8.43
N GLY A 201 -0.17 -17.94 -8.41
CA GLY A 201 -1.47 -17.29 -8.42
C GLY A 201 -2.13 -17.20 -7.03
N GLN A 202 -1.43 -17.53 -5.95
CA GLN A 202 -1.91 -17.33 -4.59
C GLN A 202 -1.85 -15.84 -4.25
N ARG A 203 -2.93 -15.35 -3.64
CA ARG A 203 -3.02 -13.96 -3.15
C ARG A 203 -2.94 -13.94 -1.63
N SER A 204 -2.06 -13.10 -1.11
CA SER A 204 -1.95 -12.83 0.33
C SER A 204 -2.19 -11.34 0.56
N ALA A 205 -3.19 -11.01 1.38
CA ALA A 205 -3.48 -9.63 1.77
C ALA A 205 -3.28 -9.49 3.27
N LEU A 206 -2.36 -8.60 3.68
CA LEU A 206 -2.13 -8.20 5.06
C LEU A 206 -2.73 -6.81 5.26
N THR A 207 -3.65 -6.68 6.19
CA THR A 207 -4.19 -5.39 6.65
C THR A 207 -3.56 -5.06 7.99
N PHE A 208 -3.03 -3.85 8.12
CA PHE A 208 -2.38 -3.38 9.34
C PHE A 208 -3.30 -2.39 10.06
N GLU A 209 -3.51 -2.63 11.34
CA GLU A 209 -4.35 -1.82 12.21
C GLU A 209 -3.54 -1.30 13.39
N ARG A 210 -3.96 -0.17 13.97
CA ARG A 210 -3.26 0.45 15.12
C ARG A 210 -1.76 0.65 14.87
N PHE A 211 -1.40 1.08 13.68
CA PHE A 211 0.00 1.25 13.30
C PHE A 211 0.64 2.39 14.09
N GLU A 212 1.62 2.06 14.91
CA GLU A 212 2.43 3.01 15.66
C GLU A 212 3.72 3.31 14.88
N VAL A 213 3.93 4.58 14.53
CA VAL A 213 5.13 5.05 13.85
C VAL A 213 6.18 5.47 14.89
N ASN A 214 7.38 4.91 14.80
CA ASN A 214 8.50 5.18 15.67
C ASN A 214 8.18 5.09 17.18
N PRO A 215 7.57 3.99 17.67
CA PRO A 215 7.22 3.86 19.09
C PRO A 215 8.48 3.86 19.97
N ALA A 216 8.47 4.69 21.02
CA ALA A 216 9.64 4.90 21.89
C ALA A 216 10.05 3.64 22.67
N ASN A 217 9.12 2.71 22.89
CA ASN A 217 9.31 1.49 23.66
C ASN A 217 9.69 0.25 22.81
N LEU A 218 9.95 0.42 21.51
CA LEU A 218 10.35 -0.65 20.63
C LEU A 218 11.89 -0.76 20.58
N GLY A 219 12.45 -1.67 21.35
CA GLY A 219 13.89 -1.87 21.44
C GLY A 219 14.41 -3.06 20.63
N ALA A 220 15.69 -3.06 20.30
CA ALA A 220 16.34 -4.10 19.52
C ALA A 220 16.22 -5.51 20.14
N GLY A 221 16.11 -5.62 21.46
CA GLY A 221 15.95 -6.89 22.17
C GLY A 221 14.69 -7.67 21.82
N GLN A 222 13.63 -7.00 21.34
CA GLN A 222 12.39 -7.65 20.91
C GLN A 222 12.56 -8.47 19.63
N PHE A 223 13.66 -8.27 18.92
CA PHE A 223 14.00 -9.00 17.69
C PHE A 223 15.04 -10.10 17.93
N ASN A 224 15.40 -10.38 19.18
CA ASN A 224 16.24 -11.51 19.52
C ASN A 224 15.37 -12.77 19.64
N PHE A 225 15.68 -13.78 18.83
CA PHE A 225 15.00 -15.06 18.94
C PHE A 225 15.74 -15.95 19.94
N VAL A 226 15.01 -16.46 20.93
CA VAL A 226 15.53 -17.44 21.89
C VAL A 226 14.83 -18.77 21.59
N THR A 227 15.61 -19.78 21.21
CA THR A 227 15.08 -21.11 20.93
C THR A 227 14.48 -21.73 22.21
N PRO A 228 13.22 -22.16 22.19
CA PRO A 228 12.64 -22.82 23.34
C PRO A 228 13.37 -24.14 23.69
N LYS A 229 13.32 -24.52 24.96
CA LYS A 229 13.98 -25.74 25.42
C LYS A 229 13.38 -26.97 24.74
N GLY A 230 14.23 -27.87 24.22
CA GLY A 230 13.79 -29.13 23.60
C GLY A 230 13.36 -29.03 22.14
N VAL A 231 13.36 -27.80 21.57
CA VAL A 231 12.93 -27.59 20.18
C VAL A 231 14.09 -27.85 19.22
N SER A 232 13.82 -28.60 18.14
CA SER A 232 14.79 -28.91 17.08
C SER A 232 15.03 -27.70 16.18
N ILE A 233 16.30 -27.44 15.80
CA ILE A 233 16.67 -26.40 14.86
C ILE A 233 17.10 -27.02 13.54
N ILE A 234 16.40 -26.70 12.46
CA ILE A 234 16.77 -27.05 11.08
C ILE A 234 17.52 -25.87 10.45
N ARG A 235 18.66 -26.18 9.82
CA ARG A 235 19.46 -25.22 9.03
C ARG A 235 19.62 -25.82 7.62
N PRO A 236 18.69 -25.45 6.68
CA PRO A 236 18.75 -25.92 5.28
C PRO A 236 19.88 -25.21 4.52
#